data_6c7d652651893e41bb851d7c4b418b80
#
_entry.id   6c7d652651893e41bb851d7c4b418b80
#
_cell.length_a   1.000
_cell.length_b   1.000
_cell.length_c   1.000
_cell.angle_alpha   90.00
_cell.angle_beta   90.00
_cell.angle_gamma   90.00
#
_symmetry.space_group_name_H-M   'P 1'
#
loop_
_entity.id
_entity.type
_entity.pdbx_description
1 polymer ?
#
loop_
_entity_poly.entity_id
_entity_poly.type
_entity_poly.pdbx_seq_one_letter_code
_entity_poly.pdbx_strand_id
1 'polypeptide(L)'
;MISTPTALRPLFNSTFPQWQPAKWEDYLAAADDPTLEPVRLFFHQGYLLIDMGNEGIHHARFNNLFTMLFGFWFSRHPEQTFDSLGGCLMEKPNTAAASPDLVLYIGEGSPRWQEGERRYLNLNKWRVPDLVGEVGDTTLATDLDEKKQLYAALQIPEYWVVDIRGERVLTFRLQDDGKYYQCEYSVALAGLPIALLEETLAQLNQGTNGSAALWFAQQIANL
;
A
#
# COMPACT_ATOMS: atom_id res chain seq x y z
N MET A 1 -7.88 -32.96 -6.77
CA MET A 1 -7.85 -31.91 -7.80
C MET A 1 -9.04 -31.00 -7.49
N ILE A 2 -8.79 -29.86 -6.85
CA ILE A 2 -9.81 -28.84 -6.59
C ILE A 2 -9.87 -28.00 -7.87
N SER A 3 -10.99 -28.07 -8.59
CA SER A 3 -11.16 -27.30 -9.82
C SER A 3 -11.41 -25.83 -9.46
N THR A 4 -10.58 -24.94 -9.93
CA THR A 4 -10.84 -23.49 -9.90
C THR A 4 -12.25 -23.23 -10.45
N PRO A 5 -13.09 -22.40 -9.80
CA PRO A 5 -14.40 -22.07 -10.33
C PRO A 5 -14.28 -21.57 -11.77
N THR A 6 -15.11 -22.10 -12.66
CA THR A 6 -15.05 -21.82 -14.10
C THR A 6 -15.18 -20.33 -14.44
N ALA A 7 -15.80 -19.55 -13.55
CA ALA A 7 -15.97 -18.10 -13.66
C ALA A 7 -14.68 -17.29 -13.53
N LEU A 8 -13.67 -17.79 -12.79
CA LEU A 8 -12.41 -17.06 -12.57
C LEU A 8 -11.33 -17.39 -13.62
N ARG A 9 -11.48 -18.46 -14.40
CA ARG A 9 -10.47 -18.84 -15.41
C ARG A 9 -10.11 -17.75 -16.43
N PRO A 10 -11.01 -16.89 -16.90
CA PRO A 10 -10.66 -15.79 -17.80
C PRO A 10 -9.78 -14.73 -17.16
N LEU A 11 -9.89 -14.53 -15.83
CA LEU A 11 -9.18 -13.49 -15.08
C LEU A 11 -7.66 -13.79 -14.95
N PHE A 12 -7.24 -15.05 -15.20
CA PHE A 12 -5.85 -15.51 -15.04
C PHE A 12 -5.07 -15.64 -16.35
N ASN A 13 -5.68 -15.30 -17.50
CA ASN A 13 -5.06 -15.55 -18.81
C ASN A 13 -4.16 -14.42 -19.34
N SER A 14 -3.96 -13.33 -18.59
CA SER A 14 -3.07 -12.26 -19.04
C SER A 14 -1.67 -12.39 -18.43
N THR A 15 -0.66 -12.13 -19.26
CA THR A 15 0.77 -12.13 -18.86
C THR A 15 1.09 -10.98 -17.89
N PHE A 16 0.22 -9.98 -17.80
CA PHE A 16 0.33 -8.83 -16.88
C PHE A 16 -0.96 -8.64 -16.10
N PRO A 17 -0.89 -8.19 -14.84
CA PRO A 17 -2.07 -7.85 -14.06
C PRO A 17 -2.90 -6.78 -14.78
N GLN A 18 -4.19 -7.05 -15.00
CA GLN A 18 -5.11 -6.11 -15.64
C GLN A 18 -6.43 -6.05 -14.89
N TRP A 19 -7.00 -4.86 -14.80
CA TRP A 19 -8.33 -4.64 -14.29
C TRP A 19 -9.37 -5.31 -15.20
N GLN A 20 -10.16 -6.23 -14.64
CA GLN A 20 -11.18 -6.97 -15.37
C GLN A 20 -12.56 -6.65 -14.78
N PRO A 21 -13.62 -6.51 -15.60
CA PRO A 21 -14.98 -6.38 -15.10
C PRO A 21 -15.33 -7.56 -14.18
N ALA A 22 -15.80 -7.25 -12.98
CA ALA A 22 -16.14 -8.25 -11.97
C ALA A 22 -17.21 -7.71 -11.01
N LYS A 23 -17.91 -8.62 -10.33
CA LYS A 23 -18.82 -8.31 -9.22
C LYS A 23 -18.10 -8.50 -7.89
N TRP A 24 -18.69 -7.99 -6.82
CA TRP A 24 -18.17 -8.21 -5.47
C TRP A 24 -18.06 -9.70 -5.11
N GLU A 25 -19.01 -10.53 -5.58
CA GLU A 25 -18.99 -11.97 -5.38
C GLU A 25 -17.77 -12.65 -6.06
N ASP A 26 -17.33 -12.13 -7.21
CA ASP A 26 -16.15 -12.64 -7.91
C ASP A 26 -14.89 -12.30 -7.12
N TYR A 27 -14.81 -11.09 -6.53
CA TYR A 27 -13.74 -10.71 -5.62
C TYR A 27 -13.73 -11.61 -4.37
N LEU A 28 -14.88 -11.85 -3.72
CA LEU A 28 -14.94 -12.74 -2.56
C LEU A 28 -14.50 -14.17 -2.90
N ALA A 29 -14.90 -14.68 -4.06
CA ALA A 29 -14.47 -15.99 -4.53
C ALA A 29 -12.94 -16.06 -4.72
N ALA A 30 -12.32 -14.99 -5.21
CA ALA A 30 -10.86 -14.92 -5.34
C ALA A 30 -10.17 -14.79 -3.97
N ALA A 31 -10.71 -13.99 -3.07
CA ALA A 31 -10.14 -13.75 -1.74
C ALA A 31 -10.20 -14.97 -0.81
N ASP A 32 -11.16 -15.86 -1.04
CA ASP A 32 -11.36 -17.08 -0.25
C ASP A 32 -10.78 -18.34 -0.93
N ASP A 33 -10.17 -18.21 -2.12
CA ASP A 33 -9.56 -19.33 -2.85
C ASP A 33 -8.12 -19.61 -2.35
N PRO A 34 -7.89 -20.68 -1.59
CA PRO A 34 -6.57 -21.01 -1.06
C PRO A 34 -5.55 -21.41 -2.14
N THR A 35 -5.98 -21.59 -3.39
CA THR A 35 -5.10 -21.94 -4.50
C THR A 35 -4.45 -20.70 -5.13
N LEU A 36 -4.91 -19.49 -4.77
CA LEU A 36 -4.43 -18.22 -5.29
C LEU A 36 -3.39 -17.55 -4.40
N GLU A 37 -3.00 -18.15 -3.29
CA GLU A 37 -1.96 -17.57 -2.42
C GLU A 37 -0.55 -17.83 -2.97
N PRO A 38 0.36 -16.82 -2.94
CA PRO A 38 0.16 -15.42 -2.53
C PRO A 38 -0.38 -14.55 -3.67
N VAL A 39 -1.42 -13.78 -3.40
CA VAL A 39 -2.03 -12.86 -4.38
C VAL A 39 -2.43 -11.55 -3.71
N ARG A 40 -2.25 -10.43 -4.40
CA ARG A 40 -2.79 -9.13 -4.00
C ARG A 40 -4.06 -8.85 -4.79
N LEU A 41 -5.10 -8.43 -4.09
CA LEU A 41 -6.42 -8.20 -4.67
C LEU A 41 -6.81 -6.73 -4.54
N PHE A 42 -7.35 -6.18 -5.63
CA PHE A 42 -7.90 -4.84 -5.67
C PHE A 42 -9.26 -4.88 -6.36
N PHE A 43 -10.28 -4.35 -5.72
CA PHE A 43 -11.62 -4.26 -6.30
C PHE A 43 -12.15 -2.83 -6.19
N HIS A 44 -12.61 -2.27 -7.30
CA HIS A 44 -13.17 -0.93 -7.34
C HIS A 44 -14.14 -0.75 -8.51
N GLN A 45 -15.31 -0.16 -8.25
CA GLN A 45 -16.30 0.22 -9.27
C GLN A 45 -16.63 -0.89 -10.29
N GLY A 46 -16.74 -2.14 -9.82
CA GLY A 46 -17.07 -3.26 -10.69
C GLY A 46 -15.91 -3.79 -11.51
N TYR A 47 -14.68 -3.52 -11.08
CA TYR A 47 -13.47 -4.08 -11.66
C TYR A 47 -12.62 -4.75 -10.58
N LEU A 48 -12.01 -5.88 -10.93
CA LEU A 48 -11.10 -6.66 -10.09
C LEU A 48 -9.72 -6.70 -10.76
N LEU A 49 -8.69 -6.41 -9.98
CA LEU A 49 -7.29 -6.66 -10.33
C LEU A 49 -6.78 -7.77 -9.42
N ILE A 50 -6.26 -8.83 -10.02
CA ILE A 50 -5.56 -9.92 -9.35
C ILE A 50 -4.10 -9.82 -9.72
N ASP A 51 -3.27 -9.46 -8.75
CA ASP A 51 -1.82 -9.36 -8.91
C ASP A 51 -1.17 -10.61 -8.31
N MET A 52 -0.76 -11.52 -9.17
CA MET A 52 -0.21 -12.86 -8.86
C MET A 52 1.32 -12.87 -8.91
N GLY A 53 1.97 -11.80 -8.53
CA GLY A 53 3.43 -11.72 -8.55
C GLY A 53 4.06 -12.11 -7.22
N ASN A 54 5.12 -12.96 -7.25
CA ASN A 54 6.06 -12.98 -6.15
C ASN A 54 6.81 -11.65 -6.11
N GLU A 55 6.96 -11.09 -4.92
CA GLU A 55 7.76 -9.88 -4.75
C GLU A 55 9.20 -10.12 -5.23
N GLY A 56 9.65 -9.32 -6.19
CA GLY A 56 11.04 -9.32 -6.62
C GLY A 56 11.96 -8.74 -5.52
N ILE A 57 13.24 -9.06 -5.61
CA ILE A 57 14.24 -8.58 -4.63
C ILE A 57 14.22 -7.06 -4.50
N HIS A 58 14.06 -6.32 -5.61
CA HIS A 58 13.98 -4.86 -5.58
C HIS A 58 12.75 -4.38 -4.83
N HIS A 59 11.56 -4.89 -5.15
CA HIS A 59 10.32 -4.53 -4.45
C HIS A 59 10.44 -4.77 -2.94
N ALA A 60 10.89 -5.96 -2.53
CA ALA A 60 11.09 -6.30 -1.12
C ALA A 60 12.09 -5.36 -0.42
N ARG A 61 13.19 -4.97 -1.10
CA ARG A 61 14.16 -4.01 -0.54
C ARG A 61 13.52 -2.65 -0.25
N PHE A 62 12.76 -2.11 -1.20
CA PHE A 62 12.12 -0.81 -1.04
C PHE A 62 11.03 -0.86 0.02
N ASN A 63 10.15 -1.87 -0.01
CA ASN A 63 9.09 -2.04 0.97
C ASN A 63 9.64 -2.13 2.41
N ASN A 64 10.66 -2.97 2.63
CA ASN A 64 11.30 -3.10 3.93
C ASN A 64 12.03 -1.81 4.36
N LEU A 65 12.61 -1.04 3.42
CA LEU A 65 13.19 0.26 3.75
C LEU A 65 12.15 1.17 4.37
N PHE A 66 10.98 1.36 3.74
CA PHE A 66 9.94 2.26 4.27
C PHE A 66 9.47 1.86 5.67
N THR A 67 9.36 0.57 5.95
CA THR A 67 9.07 0.09 7.32
C THR A 67 10.13 0.57 8.32
N MET A 68 11.41 0.54 7.94
CA MET A 68 12.50 1.05 8.79
C MET A 68 12.43 2.57 8.94
N LEU A 69 12.12 3.30 7.86
CA LEU A 69 11.98 4.77 7.90
C LEU A 69 10.86 5.21 8.84
N PHE A 70 9.71 4.52 8.84
CA PHE A 70 8.64 4.77 9.82
C PHE A 70 9.15 4.56 11.25
N GLY A 71 9.86 3.47 11.53
CA GLY A 71 10.45 3.23 12.85
C GLY A 71 11.39 4.35 13.29
N PHE A 72 12.27 4.82 12.41
CA PHE A 72 13.17 5.93 12.75
C PHE A 72 12.43 7.25 12.92
N TRP A 73 11.45 7.56 12.06
CA TRP A 73 10.64 8.76 12.21
C TRP A 73 9.94 8.81 13.57
N PHE A 74 9.21 7.77 13.93
CA PHE A 74 8.48 7.73 15.20
C PHE A 74 9.38 7.57 16.43
N SER A 75 10.63 7.11 16.26
CA SER A 75 11.61 7.19 17.34
C SER A 75 11.97 8.63 17.74
N ARG A 76 11.76 9.60 16.84
CA ARG A 76 11.93 11.04 17.09
C ARG A 76 10.64 11.71 17.58
N HIS A 77 9.52 11.01 17.48
CA HIS A 77 8.18 11.48 17.89
C HIS A 77 7.56 10.46 18.87
N PRO A 78 8.18 10.24 20.05
CA PRO A 78 7.79 9.17 20.98
C PRO A 78 6.40 9.37 21.59
N GLU A 79 5.83 10.56 21.47
CA GLU A 79 4.46 10.89 21.85
C GLU A 79 3.41 10.32 20.89
N GLN A 80 3.83 9.90 19.70
CA GLN A 80 2.96 9.32 18.68
C GLN A 80 3.18 7.81 18.59
N THR A 81 2.16 7.03 18.88
CA THR A 81 2.17 5.60 18.59
C THR A 81 1.87 5.33 17.14
N PHE A 82 2.36 4.23 16.59
CA PHE A 82 2.05 3.83 15.21
C PHE A 82 2.02 2.31 15.04
N ASP A 83 1.29 1.85 14.03
CA ASP A 83 1.34 0.49 13.52
C ASP A 83 1.58 0.52 12.00
N SER A 84 2.53 -0.27 11.53
CA SER A 84 2.78 -0.49 10.09
C SER A 84 2.31 -1.90 9.71
N LEU A 85 1.31 -1.98 8.83
CA LEU A 85 0.56 -3.20 8.49
C LEU A 85 0.61 -3.50 6.98
N GLY A 86 1.76 -3.27 6.35
CA GLY A 86 1.93 -3.47 4.90
C GLY A 86 1.54 -4.88 4.42
N GLY A 87 0.99 -4.97 3.21
CA GLY A 87 0.54 -6.22 2.61
C GLY A 87 -0.80 -6.76 3.13
N CYS A 88 -1.44 -6.08 4.07
CA CYS A 88 -2.75 -6.50 4.58
C CYS A 88 -3.88 -6.17 3.60
N LEU A 89 -4.73 -7.14 3.32
CA LEU A 89 -5.97 -6.91 2.58
C LEU A 89 -6.90 -5.99 3.39
N MET A 90 -7.33 -4.89 2.81
CA MET A 90 -8.34 -3.97 3.33
C MET A 90 -9.62 -4.12 2.55
N GLU A 91 -10.76 -4.15 3.25
CA GLU A 91 -12.09 -4.20 2.63
C GLU A 91 -13.00 -3.13 3.21
N LYS A 92 -13.69 -2.42 2.34
CA LYS A 92 -14.96 -1.77 2.61
C LYS A 92 -16.05 -2.65 1.99
N PRO A 93 -16.68 -3.54 2.76
CA PRO A 93 -17.57 -4.58 2.23
C PRO A 93 -18.60 -4.06 1.22
N ASN A 94 -18.79 -4.80 0.14
CA ASN A 94 -19.65 -4.49 -1.02
C ASN A 94 -19.29 -3.19 -1.78
N THR A 95 -18.11 -2.62 -1.53
CA THR A 95 -17.72 -1.32 -2.13
C THR A 95 -16.35 -1.40 -2.78
N ALA A 96 -15.33 -1.78 -2.01
CA ALA A 96 -13.94 -1.73 -2.47
C ALA A 96 -13.05 -2.66 -1.64
N ALA A 97 -11.96 -3.13 -2.25
CA ALA A 97 -10.90 -3.88 -1.58
C ALA A 97 -9.53 -3.48 -2.14
N ALA A 98 -8.49 -3.52 -1.31
CA ALA A 98 -7.12 -3.21 -1.69
C ALA A 98 -6.11 -3.97 -0.84
N SER A 99 -4.95 -4.30 -1.41
CA SER A 99 -3.80 -4.89 -0.71
C SER A 99 -2.56 -4.02 -0.92
N PRO A 100 -2.46 -2.83 -0.28
CA PRO A 100 -1.35 -1.92 -0.46
C PRO A 100 -0.05 -2.48 0.15
N ASP A 101 1.10 -2.07 -0.41
CA ASP A 101 2.41 -2.45 0.09
C ASP A 101 2.71 -1.80 1.45
N LEU A 102 2.31 -0.54 1.62
CA LEU A 102 2.50 0.22 2.84
C LEU A 102 1.15 0.60 3.44
N VAL A 103 0.97 0.35 4.73
CA VAL A 103 -0.20 0.77 5.52
C VAL A 103 0.29 1.33 6.83
N LEU A 104 -0.06 2.57 7.14
CA LEU A 104 0.37 3.23 8.36
C LEU A 104 -0.85 3.75 9.13
N TYR A 105 -0.94 3.36 10.39
CA TYR A 105 -1.86 3.90 11.38
C TYR A 105 -1.07 4.68 12.42
N ILE A 106 -1.48 5.92 12.71
CA ILE A 106 -0.83 6.81 13.69
C ILE A 106 -1.82 7.11 14.81
N GLY A 107 -1.38 6.99 16.06
CA GLY A 107 -2.22 7.18 17.23
C GLY A 107 -3.11 5.96 17.53
N GLU A 108 -4.24 6.24 18.16
CA GLU A 108 -5.17 5.20 18.61
C GLU A 108 -6.06 4.65 17.49
N GLY A 109 -6.70 3.49 17.74
CA GLY A 109 -7.69 2.90 16.85
C GLY A 109 -7.10 2.08 15.70
N SER A 110 -5.84 1.65 15.81
CA SER A 110 -5.25 0.67 14.90
C SER A 110 -6.00 -0.66 14.97
N PRO A 111 -6.19 -1.36 13.83
CA PRO A 111 -6.86 -2.66 13.80
C PRO A 111 -6.16 -3.71 14.67
N ARG A 112 -6.95 -4.54 15.32
CA ARG A 112 -6.46 -5.69 16.11
C ARG A 112 -7.25 -6.92 15.69
N TRP A 113 -6.54 -7.92 15.18
CA TRP A 113 -7.16 -9.20 14.83
C TRP A 113 -7.55 -9.98 16.10
N GLN A 114 -8.69 -10.65 16.06
CA GLN A 114 -9.15 -11.54 17.11
C GLN A 114 -9.31 -12.96 16.56
N GLU A 115 -9.09 -13.96 17.42
CA GLU A 115 -9.24 -15.35 17.02
C GLU A 115 -10.66 -15.64 16.51
N GLY A 116 -10.73 -16.32 15.35
CA GLY A 116 -11.99 -16.61 14.67
C GLY A 116 -12.44 -15.55 13.67
N GLU A 117 -11.81 -14.38 13.64
CA GLU A 117 -12.09 -13.38 12.61
C GLU A 117 -11.33 -13.68 11.29
N ARG A 118 -11.92 -13.28 10.17
CA ARG A 118 -11.23 -13.28 8.86
C ARG A 118 -10.03 -12.34 8.90
N ARG A 119 -8.91 -12.74 8.28
CA ARG A 119 -7.64 -12.00 8.32
C ARG A 119 -7.60 -10.87 7.29
N TYR A 120 -8.34 -9.79 7.55
CA TYR A 120 -8.35 -8.59 6.72
C TYR A 120 -8.70 -7.35 7.57
N LEU A 121 -8.46 -6.17 7.05
CA LEU A 121 -8.83 -4.90 7.66
C LEU A 121 -10.24 -4.52 7.21
N ASN A 122 -11.23 -4.70 8.07
CA ASN A 122 -12.61 -4.30 7.79
C ASN A 122 -12.82 -2.81 8.06
N LEU A 123 -12.94 -2.01 7.00
CA LEU A 123 -13.11 -0.56 7.09
C LEU A 123 -14.52 -0.11 7.51
N ASN A 124 -15.46 -1.04 7.74
CA ASN A 124 -16.71 -0.75 8.45
C ASN A 124 -16.55 -0.89 9.98
N LYS A 125 -15.52 -1.62 10.44
CA LYS A 125 -15.20 -1.84 11.87
C LYS A 125 -14.11 -0.91 12.36
N TRP A 126 -13.11 -0.66 11.51
CA TRP A 126 -11.91 0.11 11.84
C TRP A 126 -11.85 1.40 11.02
N ARG A 127 -11.22 2.42 11.56
CA ARG A 127 -10.92 3.63 10.79
C ARG A 127 -10.02 3.31 9.59
N VAL A 128 -9.99 4.17 8.61
CA VAL A 128 -9.02 4.11 7.52
C VAL A 128 -7.60 4.38 8.05
N PRO A 129 -6.54 3.85 7.43
CA PRO A 129 -5.17 4.22 7.76
C PRO A 129 -4.90 5.70 7.45
N ASP A 130 -3.90 6.27 8.12
CA ASP A 130 -3.48 7.65 7.87
C ASP A 130 -2.71 7.78 6.56
N LEU A 131 -2.04 6.70 6.14
CA LEU A 131 -1.29 6.62 4.91
C LEU A 131 -1.33 5.20 4.35
N VAL A 132 -1.45 5.10 3.03
CA VAL A 132 -1.11 3.88 2.27
C VAL A 132 -0.11 4.19 1.18
N GLY A 133 0.64 3.17 0.75
CA GLY A 133 1.58 3.32 -0.36
C GLY A 133 1.68 2.06 -1.21
N GLU A 134 2.04 2.28 -2.47
CA GLU A 134 2.39 1.24 -3.44
C GLU A 134 3.86 1.38 -3.82
N VAL A 135 4.54 0.25 -3.94
CA VAL A 135 5.94 0.18 -4.37
C VAL A 135 5.96 -0.35 -5.80
N GLY A 136 6.02 0.56 -6.78
CA GLY A 136 5.88 0.26 -8.20
C GLY A 136 7.21 -0.02 -8.89
N ASP A 137 7.41 -1.23 -9.40
CA ASP A 137 8.47 -1.57 -10.36
C ASP A 137 7.91 -1.65 -11.79
N THR A 138 6.76 -2.32 -11.96
CA THR A 138 6.10 -2.52 -13.26
C THR A 138 4.66 -2.02 -13.28
N THR A 139 4.13 -1.59 -12.15
CA THR A 139 2.72 -1.22 -11.93
C THR A 139 2.47 0.28 -11.87
N LEU A 140 3.49 1.11 -12.09
CA LEU A 140 3.45 2.56 -11.90
C LEU A 140 2.23 3.25 -12.55
N ALA A 141 1.83 2.81 -13.74
CA ALA A 141 0.69 3.40 -14.45
C ALA A 141 -0.63 3.18 -13.68
N THR A 142 -0.90 1.95 -13.24
CA THR A 142 -2.11 1.64 -12.47
C THR A 142 -2.05 2.21 -11.04
N ASP A 143 -0.86 2.34 -10.46
CA ASP A 143 -0.68 2.95 -9.15
C ASP A 143 -0.99 4.46 -9.19
N LEU A 144 -0.69 5.13 -10.31
CA LEU A 144 -0.96 6.56 -10.50
C LEU A 144 -2.38 6.87 -11.00
N ASP A 145 -3.14 5.89 -11.45
CA ASP A 145 -4.50 6.05 -11.97
C ASP A 145 -5.52 5.24 -11.15
N GLU A 146 -5.77 3.98 -11.48
CA GLU A 146 -6.89 3.21 -10.91
C GLU A 146 -6.77 3.01 -9.40
N LYS A 147 -5.57 2.65 -8.89
CA LYS A 147 -5.37 2.49 -7.46
C LYS A 147 -5.45 3.82 -6.70
N LYS A 148 -4.96 4.91 -7.31
CA LYS A 148 -5.11 6.25 -6.76
C LYS A 148 -6.58 6.64 -6.60
N GLN A 149 -7.44 6.33 -7.59
CA GLN A 149 -8.88 6.55 -7.50
C GLN A 149 -9.52 5.65 -6.44
N LEU A 150 -9.12 4.39 -6.34
CA LEU A 150 -9.57 3.45 -5.31
C LEU A 150 -9.29 3.99 -3.90
N TYR A 151 -8.06 4.44 -3.63
CA TYR A 151 -7.69 4.96 -2.30
C TYR A 151 -8.38 6.29 -1.97
N ALA A 152 -8.64 7.14 -2.97
CA ALA A 152 -9.47 8.33 -2.80
C ALA A 152 -10.92 7.96 -2.42
N ALA A 153 -11.51 6.96 -3.08
CA ALA A 153 -12.86 6.48 -2.77
C ALA A 153 -12.96 5.84 -1.37
N LEU A 154 -11.88 5.23 -0.89
CA LEU A 154 -11.76 4.75 0.49
C LEU A 154 -11.53 5.87 1.51
N GLN A 155 -11.34 7.11 1.07
CA GLN A 155 -11.12 8.30 1.90
C GLN A 155 -9.83 8.21 2.73
N ILE A 156 -8.77 7.63 2.17
CA ILE A 156 -7.47 7.55 2.83
C ILE A 156 -6.79 8.92 2.71
N PRO A 157 -6.33 9.54 3.82
CA PRO A 157 -5.84 10.91 3.81
C PRO A 157 -4.60 11.14 2.96
N GLU A 158 -3.66 10.17 2.95
CA GLU A 158 -2.40 10.28 2.22
C GLU A 158 -2.08 9.02 1.44
N TYR A 159 -1.64 9.18 0.20
CA TYR A 159 -1.27 8.10 -0.71
C TYR A 159 0.13 8.32 -1.28
N TRP A 160 0.97 7.31 -1.21
CA TRP A 160 2.33 7.32 -1.75
C TRP A 160 2.48 6.33 -2.91
N VAL A 161 3.25 6.73 -3.91
CA VAL A 161 3.72 5.85 -4.98
C VAL A 161 5.24 5.93 -5.03
N VAL A 162 5.89 4.82 -4.68
CA VAL A 162 7.34 4.67 -4.72
C VAL A 162 7.73 4.12 -6.08
N ASP A 163 8.18 4.98 -6.98
CA ASP A 163 8.67 4.61 -8.32
C ASP A 163 10.11 4.12 -8.21
N ILE A 164 10.29 2.78 -8.17
CA ILE A 164 11.61 2.14 -8.03
C ILE A 164 12.54 2.55 -9.18
N ARG A 165 12.04 2.56 -10.42
CA ARG A 165 12.86 2.82 -11.62
C ARG A 165 13.20 4.28 -11.78
N GLY A 166 12.27 5.16 -11.42
CA GLY A 166 12.47 6.61 -11.47
C GLY A 166 13.18 7.16 -10.24
N GLU A 167 13.44 6.34 -9.22
CA GLU A 167 14.04 6.75 -7.94
C GLU A 167 13.27 7.92 -7.30
N ARG A 168 11.93 7.90 -7.37
CA ARG A 168 11.05 8.98 -6.93
C ARG A 168 10.02 8.49 -5.95
N VAL A 169 9.56 9.41 -5.11
CA VAL A 169 8.40 9.21 -4.23
C VAL A 169 7.35 10.24 -4.56
N LEU A 170 6.26 9.81 -5.15
CA LEU A 170 5.13 10.67 -5.48
C LEU A 170 4.11 10.58 -4.36
N THR A 171 3.85 11.67 -3.68
CA THR A 171 2.95 11.72 -2.55
C THR A 171 1.73 12.58 -2.83
N PHE A 172 0.58 12.11 -2.39
CA PHE A 172 -0.70 12.73 -2.68
C PHE A 172 -1.51 12.87 -1.40
N ARG A 173 -2.05 14.06 -1.18
CA ARG A 173 -2.98 14.37 -0.10
C ARG A 173 -4.40 14.43 -0.62
N LEU A 174 -5.34 13.76 0.05
CA LEU A 174 -6.76 13.84 -0.23
C LEU A 174 -7.28 15.24 0.19
N GLN A 175 -8.03 15.88 -0.71
CA GLN A 175 -8.69 17.16 -0.44
C GLN A 175 -10.20 16.98 -0.25
N ASP A 176 -10.88 18.02 0.20
CA ASP A 176 -12.31 18.02 0.49
C ASP A 176 -13.19 17.73 -0.75
N ASP A 177 -12.64 17.94 -1.95
CA ASP A 177 -13.31 17.58 -3.22
C ASP A 177 -13.22 16.08 -3.56
N GLY A 178 -12.61 15.27 -2.68
CA GLY A 178 -12.45 13.83 -2.83
C GLY A 178 -11.34 13.42 -3.81
N LYS A 179 -10.46 14.35 -4.19
CA LYS A 179 -9.35 14.09 -5.11
C LYS A 179 -7.99 14.21 -4.42
N TYR A 180 -7.04 13.46 -4.93
CA TYR A 180 -5.64 13.56 -4.51
C TYR A 180 -4.90 14.64 -5.27
N TYR A 181 -4.21 15.50 -4.53
CA TYR A 181 -3.28 16.49 -5.06
C TYR A 181 -1.86 16.18 -4.56
N GLN A 182 -0.90 16.31 -5.46
CA GLN A 182 0.50 16.05 -5.12
C GLN A 182 0.99 17.06 -4.08
N CYS A 183 1.84 16.61 -3.15
CA CYS A 183 2.42 17.41 -2.10
C CYS A 183 3.92 17.15 -1.96
N GLU A 184 4.66 18.14 -1.47
CA GLU A 184 6.11 18.09 -1.26
C GLU A 184 6.50 17.71 0.17
N TYR A 185 5.53 17.68 1.08
CA TYR A 185 5.68 17.30 2.49
C TYR A 185 4.61 16.30 2.86
N SER A 186 4.99 15.27 3.63
CA SER A 186 4.03 14.34 4.19
C SER A 186 3.12 15.03 5.21
N VAL A 187 1.85 14.63 5.22
CA VAL A 187 0.87 15.03 6.23
C VAL A 187 0.86 14.03 7.37
N ALA A 188 0.92 12.76 7.06
CA ALA A 188 0.94 11.67 8.04
C ALA A 188 2.23 11.71 8.88
N LEU A 189 3.38 11.93 8.22
CA LEU A 189 4.65 12.17 8.89
C LEU A 189 4.89 13.70 8.91
N ALA A 190 4.21 14.40 9.80
CA ALA A 190 4.02 15.84 9.78
C ALA A 190 5.30 16.66 9.52
N GLY A 191 5.42 17.18 8.30
CA GLY A 191 6.54 18.03 7.88
C GLY A 191 7.73 17.29 7.28
N LEU A 192 7.68 15.96 7.12
CA LEU A 192 8.73 15.22 6.42
C LEU A 192 8.81 15.66 4.95
N PRO A 193 9.94 16.23 4.48
CA PRO A 193 10.11 16.58 3.08
C PRO A 193 10.20 15.33 2.20
N ILE A 194 9.46 15.28 1.10
CA ILE A 194 9.48 14.13 0.19
C ILE A 194 10.82 13.98 -0.52
N ALA A 195 11.50 15.08 -0.79
CA ALA A 195 12.87 15.09 -1.31
C ALA A 195 13.84 14.26 -0.45
N LEU A 196 13.67 14.24 0.88
CA LEU A 196 14.49 13.42 1.77
C LEU A 196 14.26 11.92 1.58
N LEU A 197 13.04 11.52 1.23
CA LEU A 197 12.75 10.11 0.87
C LEU A 197 13.45 9.74 -0.44
N GLU A 198 13.43 10.61 -1.46
CA GLU A 198 14.11 10.37 -2.74
C GLU A 198 15.64 10.29 -2.56
N GLU A 199 16.24 11.18 -1.76
CA GLU A 199 17.65 11.07 -1.39
C GLU A 199 17.96 9.76 -0.66
N THR A 200 17.02 9.28 0.20
CA THR A 200 17.17 7.99 0.87
C THR A 200 17.10 6.81 -0.11
N LEU A 201 16.28 6.88 -1.17
CA LEU A 201 16.27 5.88 -2.24
C LEU A 201 17.61 5.85 -2.98
N ALA A 202 18.21 7.00 -3.24
CA ALA A 202 19.55 7.08 -3.84
C ALA A 202 20.62 6.42 -2.94
N GLN A 203 20.53 6.55 -1.61
CA GLN A 203 21.39 5.84 -0.66
C GLN A 203 21.14 4.32 -0.69
N LEU A 204 19.89 3.87 -0.82
CA LEU A 204 19.57 2.46 -0.95
C LEU A 204 20.22 1.85 -2.20
N ASN A 205 20.20 2.54 -3.33
CA ASN A 205 20.77 2.06 -4.59
C ASN A 205 22.29 1.92 -4.53
N GLN A 206 22.97 2.71 -3.70
CA GLN A 206 24.40 2.64 -3.48
C GLN A 206 24.82 1.70 -2.34
N GLY A 207 23.86 1.22 -1.53
CA GLY A 207 24.15 0.49 -0.31
C GLY A 207 23.11 -0.58 0.04
N THR A 208 22.80 -0.64 1.31
CA THR A 208 21.84 -1.59 1.91
C THR A 208 20.66 -0.85 2.54
N ASN A 209 19.58 -1.58 2.85
CA ASN A 209 18.47 -1.01 3.63
C ASN A 209 18.96 -0.38 4.95
N GLY A 210 19.86 -1.08 5.65
CA GLY A 210 20.39 -0.58 6.91
C GLY A 210 21.19 0.71 6.76
N SER A 211 22.08 0.82 5.74
CA SER A 211 22.86 2.03 5.52
C SER A 211 21.97 3.22 5.09
N ALA A 212 20.99 2.99 4.22
CA ALA A 212 20.04 4.01 3.79
C ALA A 212 19.16 4.49 4.96
N ALA A 213 18.65 3.57 5.75
CA ALA A 213 17.81 3.90 6.90
C ALA A 213 18.59 4.65 8.01
N LEU A 214 19.86 4.29 8.25
CA LEU A 214 20.71 5.03 9.17
C LEU A 214 21.06 6.44 8.65
N TRP A 215 21.29 6.57 7.35
CA TRP A 215 21.47 7.89 6.73
C TRP A 215 20.22 8.76 6.93
N PHE A 216 19.03 8.21 6.63
CA PHE A 216 17.74 8.90 6.87
C PHE A 216 17.61 9.35 8.34
N ALA A 217 17.92 8.44 9.29
CA ALA A 217 17.84 8.74 10.72
C ALA A 217 18.75 9.92 11.13
N GLN A 218 19.92 10.06 10.48
CA GLN A 218 20.81 11.20 10.69
C GLN A 218 20.23 12.51 10.13
N GLN A 219 19.57 12.45 8.95
CA GLN A 219 18.99 13.65 8.34
C GLN A 219 17.81 14.17 9.16
N ILE A 220 16.88 13.30 9.57
CA ILE A 220 15.71 13.69 10.39
C ILE A 220 16.09 14.21 11.79
N ALA A 221 17.31 13.94 12.25
CA ALA A 221 17.79 14.50 13.52
C ALA A 221 18.02 16.01 13.46
N ASN A 222 18.09 16.58 12.24
CA ASN A 222 18.33 17.98 11.97
C ASN A 222 17.08 18.74 11.46
N LEU A 223 15.93 18.04 11.33
CA LEU A 223 14.62 18.65 11.06
C LEU A 223 14.00 19.16 12.36
#